data_06a740af9d3291292398afec06a857f4
#
_entry.id   06a740af9d3291292398afec06a857f4
#
_cell.length_a   1.000
_cell.length_b   1.000
_cell.length_c   1.000
_cell.angle_alpha   90.00
_cell.angle_beta   90.00
_cell.angle_gamma   90.00
#
_symmetry.space_group_name_H-M   'P 1'
#
loop_
_entity.id
_entity.type
_entity.pdbx_description
1 polymer ?
#
loop_
_entity_poly.entity_id
_entity_poly.type
_entity_poly.pdbx_seq_one_letter_code
_entity_poly.pdbx_strand_id
1 'polypeptide(L)'
;KFVVFSFEYMTRNEYLHTERFEFEGGGSIDGLKVVYHTSENGWRKGDTRKVIWICHALTANSDAEDWWPELVGKGKFFDTEKYFVICVNMLGSSYGSSGPASVNPETGKPFYFDFPLVTVRDIVRANILVRKHLGIDRIDLMVGGSIGGFQSVEWAVMEPETIRNLALIACSCRATPWLTAWEESQRMALE
;
A
#
# COMPACT_ATOMS: atom_id res chain seq x y z
N LYS A 1 -16.95 -3.66 37.31
CA LYS A 1 -17.19 -3.29 35.90
C LYS A 1 -15.83 -3.21 35.25
N PHE A 2 -15.49 -4.20 34.44
CA PHE A 2 -14.33 -4.10 33.56
C PHE A 2 -14.71 -3.16 32.41
N VAL A 3 -14.02 -2.02 32.27
CA VAL A 3 -14.11 -1.19 31.07
C VAL A 3 -13.23 -1.87 30.03
N VAL A 4 -13.83 -2.56 29.09
CA VAL A 4 -13.13 -3.07 27.92
C VAL A 4 -12.96 -1.84 27.01
N PHE A 5 -11.76 -1.28 26.97
CA PHE A 5 -11.40 -0.36 25.91
C PHE A 5 -11.32 -1.20 24.62
N SER A 6 -12.30 -1.10 23.75
CA SER A 6 -12.12 -1.51 22.37
C SER A 6 -11.20 -0.49 21.72
N PHE A 7 -9.97 -0.85 21.50
CA PHE A 7 -9.11 -0.11 20.58
C PHE A 7 -9.72 -0.35 19.21
N GLU A 8 -10.32 0.68 18.64
CA GLU A 8 -10.87 0.66 17.29
C GLU A 8 -9.69 0.81 16.33
N TYR A 9 -9.11 -0.31 15.93
CA TYR A 9 -8.05 -0.36 14.90
C TYR A 9 -8.68 -0.29 13.51
N MET A 10 -7.89 0.16 12.53
CA MET A 10 -8.30 0.08 11.13
C MET A 10 -8.68 -1.36 10.76
N THR A 11 -9.72 -1.54 9.96
CA THR A 11 -10.22 -2.86 9.57
C THR A 11 -9.37 -3.47 8.47
N ARG A 12 -8.83 -4.68 8.71
CA ARG A 12 -8.07 -5.45 7.72
C ARG A 12 -9.00 -6.06 6.66
N ASN A 13 -8.63 -5.89 5.41
CA ASN A 13 -9.34 -6.42 4.25
C ASN A 13 -8.37 -7.13 3.30
N GLU A 14 -8.92 -7.98 2.43
CA GLU A 14 -8.17 -8.66 1.38
C GLU A 14 -8.91 -8.48 0.04
N TYR A 15 -8.14 -8.24 -1.01
CA TYR A 15 -8.60 -8.25 -2.38
C TYR A 15 -7.84 -9.33 -3.15
N LEU A 16 -8.56 -10.20 -3.86
CA LEU A 16 -8.00 -11.20 -4.74
C LEU A 16 -8.30 -10.80 -6.19
N HIS A 17 -7.24 -10.48 -6.93
CA HIS A 17 -7.30 -10.26 -8.36
C HIS A 17 -7.21 -11.62 -9.06
N THR A 18 -8.27 -12.04 -9.73
CA THR A 18 -8.39 -13.38 -10.33
C THR A 18 -7.79 -13.48 -11.72
N GLU A 19 -7.55 -12.35 -12.38
CA GLU A 19 -6.88 -12.31 -13.68
C GLU A 19 -5.37 -12.38 -13.49
N ARG A 20 -4.66 -12.73 -14.55
CA ARG A 20 -3.19 -12.75 -14.57
C ARG A 20 -2.64 -11.34 -14.36
N PHE A 21 -1.76 -11.18 -13.38
CA PHE A 21 -1.03 -9.94 -13.14
C PHE A 21 0.39 -10.07 -13.72
N GLU A 22 0.69 -9.26 -14.71
CA GLU A 22 2.00 -9.19 -15.35
C GLU A 22 2.84 -8.10 -14.72
N PHE A 23 4.10 -8.42 -14.38
CA PHE A 23 5.05 -7.47 -13.80
C PHE A 23 5.81 -6.71 -14.89
N GLU A 24 6.14 -5.45 -14.60
CA GLU A 24 6.87 -4.57 -15.53
C GLU A 24 8.24 -5.15 -15.95
N GLY A 25 8.94 -5.78 -15.01
CA GLY A 25 10.23 -6.43 -15.23
C GLY A 25 10.15 -7.81 -15.88
N GLY A 26 8.95 -8.27 -16.23
CA GLY A 26 8.67 -9.62 -16.73
C GLY A 26 8.22 -10.58 -15.63
N GLY A 27 7.67 -11.71 -16.06
CA GLY A 27 7.00 -12.67 -15.17
C GLY A 27 5.56 -12.27 -14.86
N SER A 28 4.81 -13.20 -14.31
CA SER A 28 3.40 -13.00 -13.96
C SER A 28 2.99 -13.91 -12.82
N ILE A 29 1.92 -13.55 -12.14
CA ILE A 29 1.25 -14.42 -11.17
C ILE A 29 -0.25 -14.43 -11.41
N ASP A 30 -0.88 -15.57 -11.17
CA ASP A 30 -2.31 -15.73 -11.13
C ASP A 30 -2.79 -15.63 -9.68
N GLY A 31 -3.93 -14.98 -9.45
CA GLY A 31 -4.48 -14.85 -8.11
C GLY A 31 -3.69 -13.89 -7.20
N LEU A 32 -3.34 -12.70 -7.73
CA LEU A 32 -2.69 -11.66 -6.94
C LEU A 32 -3.54 -11.28 -5.74
N LYS A 33 -3.02 -11.52 -4.54
CA LYS A 33 -3.63 -11.10 -3.28
C LYS A 33 -3.07 -9.75 -2.83
N VAL A 34 -3.94 -8.83 -2.46
CA VAL A 34 -3.57 -7.53 -1.90
C VAL A 34 -4.29 -7.33 -0.56
N VAL A 35 -3.52 -7.15 0.50
CA VAL A 35 -4.04 -6.83 1.85
C VAL A 35 -4.03 -5.33 2.05
N TYR A 36 -5.09 -4.81 2.64
CA TYR A 36 -5.22 -3.39 2.95
C TYR A 36 -6.04 -3.17 4.22
N HIS A 37 -5.85 -2.03 4.86
CA HIS A 37 -6.66 -1.60 6.00
C HIS A 37 -7.44 -0.34 5.64
N THR A 38 -8.65 -0.24 6.20
CA THR A 38 -9.54 0.91 6.02
C THR A 38 -10.04 1.40 7.37
N SER A 39 -10.42 2.67 7.43
CA SER A 39 -11.22 3.16 8.54
C SER A 39 -12.49 2.34 8.71
N GLU A 40 -13.04 2.32 9.91
CA GLU A 40 -14.27 1.60 10.26
C GLU A 40 -15.42 1.91 9.28
N ASN A 41 -16.35 0.98 9.16
CA ASN A 41 -17.49 1.01 8.24
C ASN A 41 -17.13 0.86 6.75
N GLY A 42 -15.85 0.65 6.40
CA GLY A 42 -15.43 0.42 5.03
C GLY A 42 -15.82 1.53 4.05
N TRP A 43 -15.75 1.24 2.77
CA TRP A 43 -16.22 2.09 1.69
C TRP A 43 -17.44 1.46 1.01
N ARG A 44 -18.44 2.26 0.69
CA ARG A 44 -19.66 1.83 -0.02
C ARG A 44 -19.87 2.70 -1.24
N LYS A 45 -20.45 2.11 -2.27
CA LYS A 45 -20.87 2.89 -3.47
C LYS A 45 -21.82 4.01 -3.06
N GLY A 46 -21.49 5.23 -3.44
CA GLY A 46 -22.23 6.44 -3.05
C GLY A 46 -21.76 7.08 -1.74
N ASP A 47 -20.69 6.58 -1.13
CA ASP A 47 -20.05 7.22 0.01
C ASP A 47 -19.55 8.62 -0.37
N THR A 48 -19.80 9.60 0.49
CA THR A 48 -19.44 11.00 0.26
C THR A 48 -18.27 11.48 1.12
N ARG A 49 -17.72 10.60 1.97
CA ARG A 49 -16.53 10.93 2.76
C ARG A 49 -15.37 11.27 1.83
N LYS A 50 -14.50 12.16 2.26
CA LYS A 50 -13.24 12.39 1.57
C LYS A 50 -12.30 11.20 1.77
N VAL A 51 -11.62 10.80 0.70
CA VAL A 51 -10.68 9.69 0.70
C VAL A 51 -9.28 10.18 1.02
N ILE A 52 -8.68 9.59 2.05
CA ILE A 52 -7.26 9.75 2.38
C ILE A 52 -6.57 8.41 2.09
N TRP A 53 -5.64 8.39 1.14
CA TRP A 53 -4.87 7.22 0.78
C TRP A 53 -3.44 7.34 1.32
N ILE A 54 -3.05 6.41 2.18
CA ILE A 54 -1.72 6.38 2.77
C ILE A 54 -0.88 5.32 2.06
N CYS A 55 0.28 5.73 1.54
CA CYS A 55 1.30 4.85 0.99
C CYS A 55 2.40 4.68 2.04
N HIS A 56 2.50 3.49 2.64
CA HIS A 56 3.40 3.24 3.77
C HIS A 56 4.88 3.15 3.36
N ALA A 57 5.78 3.37 4.31
CA ALA A 57 7.21 3.22 4.16
C ALA A 57 7.63 1.74 4.13
N LEU A 58 8.88 1.43 3.73
CA LEU A 58 9.37 0.08 3.47
C LEU A 58 9.12 -0.92 4.62
N THR A 59 9.38 -0.51 5.85
CA THR A 59 9.27 -1.37 7.04
C THR A 59 7.91 -1.30 7.74
N ALA A 60 7.02 -0.43 7.26
CA ALA A 60 5.66 -0.31 7.77
C ALA A 60 4.71 -1.28 7.05
N ASN A 61 3.45 -1.25 7.42
CA ASN A 61 2.40 -2.11 6.89
C ASN A 61 1.12 -1.30 6.61
N SER A 62 0.05 -1.96 6.18
CA SER A 62 -1.22 -1.28 5.89
C SER A 62 -2.03 -0.86 7.11
N ASP A 63 -1.70 -1.30 8.32
CA ASP A 63 -2.32 -0.80 9.54
C ASP A 63 -1.68 0.53 9.95
N ALA A 64 -2.13 1.61 9.32
CA ALA A 64 -1.53 2.93 9.53
C ALA A 64 -1.78 3.49 10.94
N GLU A 65 -2.80 3.03 11.64
CA GLU A 65 -3.06 3.42 13.03
C GLU A 65 -2.03 2.82 14.00
N ASP A 66 -1.52 1.61 13.71
CA ASP A 66 -0.51 0.94 14.53
C ASP A 66 0.84 1.69 14.51
N TRP A 67 1.32 2.11 13.32
CA TRP A 67 2.63 2.74 13.19
C TRP A 67 2.60 4.28 13.11
N TRP A 68 1.41 4.88 12.98
CA TRP A 68 1.22 6.33 12.96
C TRP A 68 0.12 6.80 13.93
N PRO A 69 0.11 6.31 15.19
CA PRO A 69 -1.01 6.48 16.13
C PRO A 69 -1.30 7.93 16.47
N GLU A 70 -0.32 8.84 16.32
CA GLU A 70 -0.52 10.26 16.59
C GLU A 70 -1.21 11.00 15.43
N LEU A 71 -1.21 10.42 14.23
CA LEU A 71 -1.79 11.05 13.04
C LEU A 71 -3.04 10.34 12.53
N VAL A 72 -3.12 9.02 12.65
CA VAL A 72 -4.24 8.21 12.15
C VAL A 72 -5.09 7.72 13.32
N GLY A 73 -6.39 7.79 13.18
CA GLY A 73 -7.34 7.30 14.18
C GLY A 73 -8.44 8.30 14.49
N LYS A 74 -9.38 7.88 15.32
CA LYS A 74 -10.52 8.68 15.76
C LYS A 74 -10.06 9.99 16.43
N GLY A 75 -10.56 11.12 15.91
CA GLY A 75 -10.22 12.46 16.43
C GLY A 75 -8.80 12.92 16.18
N LYS A 76 -7.99 12.15 15.43
CA LYS A 76 -6.62 12.49 15.04
C LYS A 76 -6.61 13.36 13.78
N PHE A 77 -5.42 13.69 13.26
CA PHE A 77 -5.27 14.51 12.06
C PHE A 77 -5.92 13.85 10.84
N PHE A 78 -5.67 12.56 10.61
CA PHE A 78 -6.39 11.71 9.68
C PHE A 78 -7.50 10.98 10.44
N ASP A 79 -8.59 11.73 10.71
CA ASP A 79 -9.71 11.29 11.54
C ASP A 79 -10.53 10.21 10.82
N THR A 80 -10.42 8.97 11.31
CA THR A 80 -11.08 7.80 10.73
C THR A 80 -12.62 7.83 10.83
N GLU A 81 -13.20 8.68 11.67
CA GLU A 81 -14.65 8.92 11.71
C GLU A 81 -15.13 9.88 10.62
N LYS A 82 -14.28 10.85 10.22
CA LYS A 82 -14.65 11.90 9.24
C LYS A 82 -14.26 11.54 7.82
N TYR A 83 -13.16 10.82 7.68
CA TYR A 83 -12.57 10.48 6.38
C TYR A 83 -12.61 8.98 6.17
N PHE A 84 -12.70 8.58 4.91
CA PHE A 84 -12.34 7.23 4.56
C PHE A 84 -10.81 7.16 4.42
N VAL A 85 -10.16 6.59 5.41
CA VAL A 85 -8.72 6.38 5.42
C VAL A 85 -8.43 4.96 4.94
N ILE A 86 -7.51 4.82 4.00
CA ILE A 86 -7.08 3.54 3.46
C ILE A 86 -5.56 3.50 3.34
N CYS A 87 -4.98 2.36 3.67
CA CYS A 87 -3.58 2.04 3.42
C CYS A 87 -3.49 0.62 2.87
N VAL A 88 -2.66 0.43 1.85
CA VAL A 88 -2.52 -0.86 1.14
C VAL A 88 -1.11 -1.39 1.32
N ASN A 89 -0.97 -2.69 1.67
CA ASN A 89 0.33 -3.35 1.75
C ASN A 89 0.95 -3.50 0.36
N MET A 90 2.20 -3.08 0.25
CA MET A 90 2.99 -3.26 -0.96
C MET A 90 3.08 -4.74 -1.36
N LEU A 91 3.14 -4.99 -2.66
CA LEU A 91 3.54 -6.29 -3.20
C LEU A 91 4.97 -6.61 -2.76
N GLY A 92 5.23 -7.87 -2.48
CA GLY A 92 6.54 -8.32 -2.00
C GLY A 92 6.74 -8.14 -0.49
N SER A 93 5.87 -7.41 0.21
CA SER A 93 5.95 -7.24 1.66
C SER A 93 5.53 -8.51 2.42
N SER A 94 6.00 -8.64 3.66
CA SER A 94 5.67 -9.79 4.53
C SER A 94 4.32 -9.69 5.23
N TYR A 95 3.53 -8.66 4.93
CA TYR A 95 2.28 -8.36 5.66
C TYR A 95 1.00 -8.85 4.96
N GLY A 96 1.13 -9.87 4.11
CA GLY A 96 0.02 -10.65 3.60
C GLY A 96 -0.38 -10.38 2.15
N SER A 97 0.06 -9.29 1.50
CA SER A 97 0.00 -9.17 0.05
C SER A 97 0.91 -10.19 -0.62
N SER A 98 0.63 -10.53 -1.89
CA SER A 98 1.47 -11.46 -2.65
C SER A 98 2.94 -11.04 -2.64
N GLY A 99 3.82 -12.01 -2.39
CA GLY A 99 5.25 -11.80 -2.25
C GLY A 99 6.02 -13.11 -2.26
N PRO A 100 7.34 -13.10 -2.03
CA PRO A 100 8.20 -14.29 -2.09
C PRO A 100 7.75 -15.46 -1.21
N ALA A 101 7.09 -15.19 -0.08
CA ALA A 101 6.56 -16.23 0.81
C ALA A 101 5.19 -16.77 0.38
N SER A 102 4.56 -16.20 -0.66
CA SER A 102 3.30 -16.71 -1.22
C SER A 102 3.50 -18.05 -1.90
N VAL A 103 2.50 -18.92 -1.82
CA VAL A 103 2.53 -20.22 -2.47
C VAL A 103 2.36 -20.03 -3.99
N ASN A 104 3.31 -20.58 -4.75
CA ASN A 104 3.18 -20.71 -6.20
C ASN A 104 2.16 -21.81 -6.50
N PRO A 105 1.05 -21.50 -7.21
CA PRO A 105 0.01 -22.49 -7.49
C PRO A 105 0.47 -23.64 -8.39
N GLU A 106 1.52 -23.42 -9.20
CA GLU A 106 2.06 -24.46 -10.09
C GLU A 106 2.88 -25.51 -9.34
N THR A 107 3.62 -25.07 -8.31
CA THR A 107 4.56 -25.94 -7.58
C THR A 107 4.06 -26.38 -6.22
N GLY A 108 3.07 -25.69 -5.66
CA GLY A 108 2.57 -25.88 -4.30
C GLY A 108 3.57 -25.44 -3.21
N LYS A 109 4.66 -24.76 -3.58
CA LYS A 109 5.72 -24.27 -2.68
C LYS A 109 5.79 -22.75 -2.72
N PRO A 110 6.37 -22.08 -1.70
CA PRO A 110 6.64 -20.65 -1.78
C PRO A 110 7.50 -20.29 -2.98
N PHE A 111 7.24 -19.13 -3.54
CA PHE A 111 8.00 -18.61 -4.69
C PHE A 111 9.47 -18.37 -4.36
N TYR A 112 9.76 -17.83 -3.18
CA TYR A 112 11.08 -17.35 -2.78
C TYR A 112 11.76 -16.49 -3.87
N PHE A 113 12.89 -16.91 -4.42
CA PHE A 113 13.61 -16.21 -5.48
C PHE A 113 12.94 -16.26 -6.85
N ASP A 114 11.97 -17.15 -7.03
CA ASP A 114 11.17 -17.23 -8.27
C ASP A 114 10.03 -16.20 -8.30
N PHE A 115 9.82 -15.45 -7.20
CA PHE A 115 8.84 -14.36 -7.20
C PHE A 115 9.31 -13.25 -8.15
N PRO A 116 8.44 -12.76 -9.07
CA PRO A 116 8.84 -11.74 -10.03
C PRO A 116 9.39 -10.48 -9.35
N LEU A 117 10.34 -9.81 -10.01
CA LEU A 117 10.87 -8.54 -9.55
C LEU A 117 9.75 -7.49 -9.53
N VAL A 118 9.52 -6.91 -8.36
CA VAL A 118 8.47 -5.90 -8.13
C VAL A 118 9.05 -4.51 -8.32
N THR A 119 8.48 -3.73 -9.24
CA THR A 119 8.79 -2.29 -9.39
C THR A 119 7.82 -1.43 -8.60
N VAL A 120 8.15 -0.15 -8.42
CA VAL A 120 7.22 0.83 -7.82
C VAL A 120 5.92 0.91 -8.64
N ARG A 121 6.02 0.81 -9.97
CA ARG A 121 4.86 0.80 -10.86
C ARG A 121 3.96 -0.40 -10.63
N ASP A 122 4.51 -1.58 -10.38
CA ASP A 122 3.73 -2.78 -10.07
C ASP A 122 2.97 -2.63 -8.75
N ILE A 123 3.62 -2.04 -7.72
CA ILE A 123 2.97 -1.72 -6.46
C ILE A 123 1.79 -0.76 -6.69
N VAL A 124 1.99 0.29 -7.47
CA VAL A 124 0.94 1.26 -7.80
C VAL A 124 -0.19 0.60 -8.59
N ARG A 125 0.11 -0.27 -9.55
CA ARG A 125 -0.91 -1.02 -10.31
C ARG A 125 -1.77 -1.88 -9.39
N ALA A 126 -1.18 -2.55 -8.41
CA ALA A 126 -1.91 -3.31 -7.40
C ALA A 126 -2.81 -2.41 -6.54
N ASN A 127 -2.32 -1.24 -6.13
CA ASN A 127 -3.12 -0.23 -5.43
C ASN A 127 -4.30 0.26 -6.29
N ILE A 128 -4.08 0.50 -7.58
CA ILE A 128 -5.13 0.90 -8.53
C ILE A 128 -6.21 -0.20 -8.65
N LEU A 129 -5.84 -1.48 -8.62
CA LEU A 129 -6.80 -2.58 -8.61
C LEU A 129 -7.70 -2.52 -7.37
N VAL A 130 -7.13 -2.30 -6.19
CA VAL A 130 -7.90 -2.13 -4.93
C VAL A 130 -8.82 -0.91 -5.03
N ARG A 131 -8.32 0.24 -5.51
CA ARG A 131 -9.13 1.45 -5.71
C ARG A 131 -10.34 1.17 -6.61
N LYS A 132 -10.11 0.52 -7.75
CA LYS A 132 -11.17 0.16 -8.70
C LYS A 132 -12.16 -0.84 -8.12
N HIS A 133 -11.68 -1.83 -7.38
CA HIS A 133 -12.53 -2.80 -6.67
C HIS A 133 -13.47 -2.11 -5.67
N LEU A 134 -12.98 -1.13 -4.94
CA LEU A 134 -13.77 -0.35 -4.00
C LEU A 134 -14.70 0.66 -4.70
N GLY A 135 -14.52 0.93 -6.00
CA GLY A 135 -15.28 1.94 -6.73
C GLY A 135 -14.97 3.36 -6.26
N ILE A 136 -13.73 3.62 -5.88
CA ILE A 136 -13.25 4.95 -5.51
C ILE A 136 -12.80 5.68 -6.78
N ASP A 137 -13.54 6.72 -7.16
CA ASP A 137 -13.23 7.50 -8.36
C ASP A 137 -12.11 8.51 -8.13
N ARG A 138 -12.01 9.06 -6.91
CA ARG A 138 -11.05 10.11 -6.59
C ARG A 138 -10.48 9.98 -5.18
N ILE A 139 -9.19 10.27 -5.06
CA ILE A 139 -8.44 10.38 -3.82
C ILE A 139 -8.30 11.87 -3.48
N ASP A 140 -8.87 12.32 -2.37
CA ASP A 140 -8.82 13.73 -1.98
C ASP A 140 -7.45 14.13 -1.43
N LEU A 141 -6.78 13.22 -0.74
CA LEU A 141 -5.40 13.39 -0.27
C LEU A 141 -4.68 12.04 -0.34
N MET A 142 -3.57 12.02 -1.06
CA MET A 142 -2.60 10.92 -1.02
C MET A 142 -1.38 11.34 -0.19
N VAL A 143 -0.97 10.50 0.75
CA VAL A 143 0.17 10.76 1.63
C VAL A 143 1.17 9.63 1.48
N GLY A 144 2.42 9.94 1.15
CA GLY A 144 3.47 8.94 1.01
C GLY A 144 4.77 9.37 1.65
N GLY A 145 5.35 8.47 2.47
CA GLY A 145 6.66 8.65 3.10
C GLY A 145 7.71 7.68 2.54
N SER A 146 8.93 8.16 2.28
CA SER A 146 10.03 7.33 1.75
C SER A 146 9.61 6.59 0.46
N ILE A 147 9.68 5.26 0.39
CA ILE A 147 9.18 4.47 -0.75
C ILE A 147 7.67 4.69 -0.99
N GLY A 148 6.88 4.98 0.04
CA GLY A 148 5.49 5.40 -0.13
C GLY A 148 5.34 6.70 -0.90
N GLY A 149 6.30 7.61 -0.78
CA GLY A 149 6.39 8.80 -1.59
C GLY A 149 6.69 8.50 -3.06
N PHE A 150 7.59 7.55 -3.37
CA PHE A 150 7.81 7.10 -4.74
C PHE A 150 6.53 6.48 -5.35
N GLN A 151 5.79 5.66 -4.58
CA GLN A 151 4.48 5.13 -5.00
C GLN A 151 3.52 6.27 -5.33
N SER A 152 3.45 7.27 -4.47
CA SER A 152 2.53 8.39 -4.62
C SER A 152 2.85 9.25 -5.85
N VAL A 153 4.14 9.49 -6.13
CA VAL A 153 4.58 10.20 -7.34
C VAL A 153 4.26 9.40 -8.60
N GLU A 154 4.60 8.09 -8.60
CA GLU A 154 4.33 7.22 -9.73
C GLU A 154 2.83 7.16 -10.04
N TRP A 155 1.98 7.04 -9.01
CA TRP A 155 0.54 7.03 -9.21
C TRP A 155 0.01 8.37 -9.74
N ALA A 156 0.51 9.50 -9.24
CA ALA A 156 0.12 10.81 -9.73
C ALA A 156 0.50 11.03 -11.21
N VAL A 157 1.55 10.36 -11.68
CA VAL A 157 1.94 10.36 -13.10
C VAL A 157 1.04 9.42 -13.92
N MET A 158 0.70 8.25 -13.38
CA MET A 158 -0.13 7.25 -14.08
C MET A 158 -1.60 7.67 -14.19
N GLU A 159 -2.17 8.26 -13.14
CA GLU A 159 -3.59 8.65 -13.08
C GLU A 159 -3.75 10.05 -12.46
N PRO A 160 -3.26 11.13 -13.12
CA PRO A 160 -3.20 12.48 -12.55
C PRO A 160 -4.58 13.03 -12.13
N GLU A 161 -5.64 12.67 -12.84
CA GLU A 161 -7.00 13.13 -12.55
C GLU A 161 -7.63 12.45 -11.32
N THR A 162 -7.05 11.35 -10.86
CA THR A 162 -7.56 10.58 -9.72
C THR A 162 -7.16 11.22 -8.39
N ILE A 163 -6.02 11.91 -8.33
CA ILE A 163 -5.43 12.44 -7.10
C ILE A 163 -5.60 13.95 -7.05
N ARG A 164 -6.32 14.45 -6.03
CA ARG A 164 -6.56 15.88 -5.87
C ARG A 164 -5.41 16.62 -5.19
N ASN A 165 -4.89 16.03 -4.12
CA ASN A 165 -3.78 16.60 -3.35
C ASN A 165 -2.77 15.52 -3.03
N LEU A 166 -1.49 15.87 -3.04
CA LEU A 166 -0.38 14.98 -2.80
C LEU A 166 0.51 15.56 -1.70
N ALA A 167 0.74 14.78 -0.64
CA ALA A 167 1.67 15.10 0.43
C ALA A 167 2.83 14.11 0.41
N LEU A 168 4.03 14.61 0.17
CA LEU A 168 5.25 13.81 0.05
C LEU A 168 6.18 14.08 1.23
N ILE A 169 6.63 13.02 1.89
CA ILE A 169 7.45 13.10 3.09
C ILE A 169 8.73 12.31 2.86
N ALA A 170 9.90 12.95 3.02
CA ALA A 170 11.21 12.31 2.94
C ALA A 170 11.39 11.44 1.67
N CYS A 171 11.02 11.96 0.50
CA CYS A 171 11.17 11.29 -0.78
C CYS A 171 11.58 12.27 -1.88
N SER A 172 11.86 11.72 -3.06
CA SER A 172 12.18 12.47 -4.27
C SER A 172 11.51 11.81 -5.49
N CYS A 173 11.57 12.44 -6.66
CA CYS A 173 11.02 11.87 -7.90
C CYS A 173 11.90 10.78 -8.53
N ARG A 174 13.12 10.59 -8.03
CA ARG A 174 14.04 9.50 -8.44
C ARG A 174 15.06 9.21 -7.35
N ALA A 175 15.59 8.00 -7.34
CA ALA A 175 16.73 7.67 -6.50
C ALA A 175 17.94 8.54 -6.86
N THR A 176 18.55 9.17 -5.87
CA THR A 176 19.77 9.95 -6.06
C THR A 176 21.00 9.02 -6.01
N PRO A 177 22.14 9.40 -6.61
CA PRO A 177 23.38 8.61 -6.46
C PRO A 177 23.78 8.36 -5.01
N TRP A 178 23.51 9.30 -4.09
CA TRP A 178 23.72 9.14 -2.66
C TRP A 178 22.85 8.02 -2.08
N LEU A 179 21.55 8.02 -2.37
CA LEU A 179 20.64 6.97 -1.90
C LEU A 179 21.07 5.60 -2.44
N THR A 180 21.37 5.52 -3.74
CA THR A 180 21.82 4.28 -4.37
C THR A 180 23.11 3.74 -3.73
N ALA A 181 24.10 4.62 -3.46
CA ALA A 181 25.33 4.22 -2.81
C ALA A 181 25.10 3.73 -1.36
N TRP A 182 24.18 4.37 -0.65
CA TRP A 182 23.81 3.97 0.70
C TRP A 182 23.13 2.60 0.73
N GLU A 183 22.17 2.35 -0.13
CA GLU A 183 21.48 1.06 -0.25
C GLU A 183 22.44 -0.05 -0.67
N GLU A 184 23.33 0.23 -1.63
CA GLU A 184 24.36 -0.71 -2.07
C GLU A 184 25.33 -1.08 -0.95
N SER A 185 25.73 -0.12 -0.10
CA SER A 185 26.60 -0.40 1.04
C SER A 185 25.95 -1.35 2.06
N GLN A 186 24.62 -1.26 2.23
CA GLN A 186 23.88 -2.18 3.09
C GLN A 186 23.75 -3.58 2.46
N ARG A 187 23.50 -3.65 1.15
CA ARG A 187 23.48 -4.93 0.42
C ARG A 187 24.82 -5.66 0.52
N MET A 188 25.92 -4.95 0.30
CA MET A 188 27.28 -5.51 0.42
C MET A 188 27.60 -6.04 1.83
N ALA A 189 26.97 -5.50 2.87
CA ALA A 189 27.16 -5.99 4.24
C ALA A 189 26.42 -7.31 4.52
N LEU A 190 25.49 -7.73 3.64
CA LEU A 190 24.76 -9.00 3.74
C LEU A 190 25.38 -10.12 2.92
N GLU A 191 26.25 -9.81 1.98
CA GLU A 191 27.05 -10.74 1.15
C GLU A 191 28.36 -11.11 1.84
#